data_a549a37be35a28b0acded050f01bf15c
#
_entry.id   a549a37be35a28b0acded050f01bf15c
#
_cell.length_a   1.000
_cell.length_b   1.000
_cell.length_c   1.000
_cell.angle_alpha   90.00
_cell.angle_beta   90.00
_cell.angle_gamma   90.00
#
_symmetry.space_group_name_H-M   'P 1'
#
loop_
_entity.id
_entity.type
_entity.pdbx_description
1 polymer ?
#
loop_
_entity_poly.entity_id
_entity_poly.type
_entity_poly.pdbx_seq_one_letter_code
_entity_poly.pdbx_strand_id
1 'polypeptide(L)'
;NLTYSIKKVDRRYFLKQYCSLTQNPLLIEIENTAIIEGYGKKQYTDRYLSYLDSVIKGVGEKCQNIVFSPTSDSARKIAMALGDAGNGIPRDLIKYYETTVRENYSLCRTLENGVAYHHGKLPMHVRRTLEKAIADKKINTVVCTTTILQGVNLPAQNVFIINPHLYIQNKDDSSELTNYEMANLRGRAGRLLKDYIGR
;
A
#
# COMPACT_ATOMS: atom_id res chain seq x y z
N ASN A 1 3.49 16.39 13.74
CA ASN A 1 3.89 15.11 13.11
C ASN A 1 3.76 13.98 14.12
N LEU A 2 3.00 12.95 13.75
CA LEU A 2 2.87 11.72 14.53
C LEU A 2 3.79 10.67 13.92
N THR A 3 4.61 10.04 14.75
CA THR A 3 5.49 8.95 14.33
C THR A 3 5.21 7.74 15.21
N TYR A 4 5.19 6.58 14.62
CA TYR A 4 4.88 5.33 15.31
C TYR A 4 6.06 4.36 15.18
N SER A 5 6.32 3.60 16.23
CA SER A 5 7.21 2.46 16.20
C SER A 5 6.64 1.32 17.05
N ILE A 6 7.00 0.08 16.72
CA ILE A 6 6.60 -1.09 17.51
C ILE A 6 7.73 -1.43 18.46
N LYS A 7 7.41 -1.59 19.75
CA LYS A 7 8.35 -2.03 20.78
C LYS A 7 7.86 -3.33 21.40
N LYS A 8 8.75 -4.30 21.54
CA LYS A 8 8.48 -5.54 22.29
C LYS A 8 9.07 -5.43 23.69
N VAL A 9 8.22 -5.66 24.71
CA VAL A 9 8.61 -5.72 26.12
C VAL A 9 7.93 -6.94 26.74
N ASP A 10 8.68 -7.82 27.36
CA ASP A 10 8.19 -9.01 28.08
C ASP A 10 7.13 -9.82 27.32
N ARG A 11 7.44 -10.18 26.08
CA ARG A 11 6.55 -10.87 25.12
C ARG A 11 5.29 -10.12 24.70
N ARG A 12 5.10 -8.88 25.14
CA ARG A 12 4.02 -7.99 24.70
C ARG A 12 4.52 -7.02 23.66
N TYR A 13 3.64 -6.62 22.77
CA TYR A 13 3.94 -5.64 21.74
C TYR A 13 3.20 -4.34 22.03
N PHE A 14 3.90 -3.23 21.91
CA PHE A 14 3.36 -1.90 22.12
C PHE A 14 3.58 -1.04 20.88
N LEU A 15 2.54 -0.34 20.48
CA LEU A 15 2.64 0.77 19.55
C LEU A 15 3.14 1.99 20.33
N LYS A 16 4.34 2.45 20.01
CA LYS A 16 4.93 3.64 20.59
C LYS A 16 4.63 4.82 19.67
N GLN A 17 3.76 5.68 20.10
CA GLN A 17 3.36 6.89 19.38
C GLN A 17 4.13 8.08 19.90
N TYR A 18 4.77 8.81 18.99
CA TYR A 18 5.45 10.07 19.27
C TYR A 18 4.64 11.22 18.69
N CYS A 19 4.35 12.22 19.51
CA CYS A 19 3.84 13.51 19.08
C CYS A 19 4.96 14.54 19.17
N SER A 20 5.12 15.39 18.16
CA SER A 20 6.14 16.44 18.15
C SER A 20 6.00 17.47 19.28
N LEU A 21 4.83 17.52 19.92
CA LEU A 21 4.54 18.44 21.01
C LEU A 21 4.71 17.82 22.41
N THR A 22 4.98 16.51 22.49
CA THR A 22 5.14 15.81 23.76
C THR A 22 6.49 15.11 23.83
N GLN A 23 7.18 15.23 24.96
CA GLN A 23 8.48 14.57 25.18
C GLN A 23 8.35 13.08 25.45
N ASN A 24 7.22 12.64 26.01
CA ASN A 24 6.98 11.25 26.37
C ASN A 24 6.07 10.58 25.31
N PRO A 25 6.49 9.44 24.74
CA PRO A 25 5.66 8.70 23.81
C PRO A 25 4.47 8.03 24.52
N LEU A 26 3.32 8.02 23.89
CA LEU A 26 2.20 7.19 24.31
C LEU A 26 2.50 5.73 23.95
N LEU A 27 2.31 4.82 24.90
CA LEU A 27 2.42 3.38 24.70
C LEU A 27 1.02 2.78 24.67
N ILE A 28 0.68 2.13 23.55
CA ILE A 28 -0.60 1.44 23.37
C ILE A 28 -0.30 -0.05 23.22
N GLU A 29 -0.83 -0.88 24.10
CA GLU A 29 -0.65 -2.34 23.98
C GLU A 29 -1.39 -2.87 22.75
N ILE A 30 -0.73 -3.73 21.99
CA ILE A 30 -1.29 -4.35 20.78
C ILE A 30 -1.80 -5.73 21.16
N GLU A 31 -3.10 -5.87 21.27
CA GLU A 31 -3.74 -7.15 21.63
C GLU A 31 -3.64 -8.17 20.48
N ASN A 32 -3.74 -7.72 19.24
CA ASN A 32 -3.65 -8.61 18.08
C ASN A 32 -2.22 -8.72 17.55
N THR A 33 -1.47 -9.68 18.10
CA THR A 33 -0.06 -9.91 17.72
C THR A 33 0.11 -10.65 16.39
N ALA A 34 -0.96 -11.18 15.80
CA ALA A 34 -0.89 -11.97 14.56
C ALA A 34 -0.27 -11.21 13.38
N ILE A 35 -0.42 -9.89 13.35
CA ILE A 35 0.18 -9.00 12.35
C ILE A 35 1.69 -8.96 12.54
N ILE A 36 2.14 -8.82 13.78
CA ILE A 36 3.53 -8.65 14.15
C ILE A 36 4.29 -9.97 13.97
N GLU A 37 3.64 -11.09 14.31
CA GLU A 37 4.19 -12.42 14.09
C GLU A 37 4.37 -12.77 12.60
N GLY A 38 3.49 -12.24 11.74
CA GLY A 38 3.63 -12.30 10.28
C GLY A 38 4.70 -11.38 9.71
N TYR A 39 5.06 -10.33 10.44
CA TYR A 39 5.99 -9.29 9.98
C TYR A 39 7.43 -9.77 9.81
N GLY A 40 7.89 -10.69 10.65
CA GLY A 40 9.23 -11.30 10.57
C GLY A 40 9.36 -12.41 9.53
N LYS A 41 8.27 -12.87 8.94
CA LYS A 41 8.27 -13.92 7.93
C LYS A 41 8.20 -13.28 6.55
N LYS A 42 9.10 -13.70 5.65
CA LYS A 42 9.17 -13.22 4.25
C LYS A 42 7.89 -13.49 3.42
N GLN A 43 6.87 -14.10 4.00
CA GLN A 43 5.62 -14.45 3.32
C GLN A 43 4.43 -13.86 4.08
N TYR A 44 3.56 -13.18 3.34
CA TYR A 44 2.28 -12.74 3.84
C TYR A 44 1.35 -13.94 3.97
N THR A 45 0.89 -14.24 5.19
CA THR A 45 -0.10 -15.27 5.44
C THR A 45 -1.50 -14.75 5.07
N ASP A 46 -2.42 -15.65 4.74
CA ASP A 46 -3.81 -15.29 4.44
C ASP A 46 -4.47 -14.53 5.60
N ARG A 47 -4.16 -14.92 6.84
CA ARG A 47 -4.63 -14.23 8.04
C ARG A 47 -4.15 -12.78 8.10
N TYR A 48 -2.88 -12.55 7.73
CA TYR A 48 -2.32 -11.21 7.68
C TYR A 48 -3.00 -10.36 6.59
N LEU A 49 -3.20 -10.93 5.42
CA LEU A 49 -3.84 -10.25 4.29
C LEU A 49 -5.32 -9.92 4.58
N SER A 50 -6.05 -10.82 5.23
CA SER A 50 -7.42 -10.57 5.68
C SER A 50 -7.50 -9.44 6.70
N TYR A 51 -6.53 -9.38 7.61
CA TYR A 51 -6.45 -8.28 8.57
C TYR A 51 -6.13 -6.95 7.87
N LEU A 52 -5.19 -6.94 6.95
CA LEU A 52 -4.85 -5.76 6.16
C LEU A 52 -6.08 -5.25 5.39
N ASP A 53 -6.84 -6.15 4.78
CA ASP A 53 -8.09 -5.83 4.09
C ASP A 53 -9.09 -5.14 5.04
N SER A 54 -9.25 -5.69 6.24
CA SER A 54 -10.13 -5.10 7.26
C SER A 54 -9.68 -3.71 7.69
N VAL A 55 -8.36 -3.50 7.85
CA VAL A 55 -7.79 -2.18 8.21
C VAL A 55 -8.03 -1.17 7.08
N ILE A 56 -7.76 -1.57 5.83
CA ILE A 56 -7.96 -0.68 4.67
C ILE A 56 -9.43 -0.30 4.54
N LYS A 57 -10.35 -1.24 4.70
CA LYS A 57 -11.80 -0.98 4.69
C LYS A 57 -12.23 -0.05 5.83
N GLY A 58 -11.73 -0.30 7.04
CA GLY A 58 -12.10 0.50 8.22
C GLY A 58 -11.58 1.95 8.19
N VAL A 59 -10.38 2.16 7.65
CA VAL A 59 -9.72 3.49 7.64
C VAL A 59 -9.85 4.17 6.29
N GLY A 60 -9.91 3.39 5.22
CA GLY A 60 -9.71 3.85 3.85
C GLY A 60 -10.95 3.80 2.96
N GLU A 61 -12.12 3.45 3.47
CA GLU A 61 -13.36 3.47 2.68
C GLU A 61 -13.60 4.88 2.10
N LYS A 62 -13.80 4.94 0.79
CA LYS A 62 -13.94 6.20 0.03
C LYS A 62 -12.70 7.10 -0.03
N CYS A 63 -11.56 6.65 0.52
CA CYS A 63 -10.29 7.35 0.46
C CYS A 63 -9.41 6.81 -0.66
N GLN A 64 -8.49 7.62 -1.17
CA GLN A 64 -7.42 7.12 -2.02
C GLN A 64 -6.31 6.52 -1.15
N ASN A 65 -6.06 5.24 -1.35
CA ASN A 65 -5.15 4.43 -0.56
C ASN A 65 -3.97 3.96 -1.41
N ILE A 66 -2.76 4.17 -0.92
CA ILE A 66 -1.54 3.55 -1.45
C ILE A 66 -1.09 2.48 -0.46
N VAL A 67 -0.92 1.26 -0.95
CA VAL A 67 -0.34 0.15 -0.20
C VAL A 67 1.03 -0.15 -0.77
N PHE A 68 2.08 0.11 -0.01
CA PHE A 68 3.45 -0.15 -0.45
C PHE A 68 3.78 -1.65 -0.36
N SER A 69 4.42 -2.17 -1.41
CA SER A 69 4.92 -3.54 -1.46
C SER A 69 6.36 -3.56 -2.00
N PRO A 70 7.26 -4.36 -1.42
CA PRO A 70 8.67 -4.37 -1.81
C PRO A 70 8.93 -4.99 -3.19
N THR A 71 8.06 -5.89 -3.67
CA THR A 71 8.24 -6.59 -4.94
C THR A 71 6.98 -6.59 -5.81
N SER A 72 7.17 -6.76 -7.12
CA SER A 72 6.06 -6.86 -8.09
C SER A 72 5.13 -8.04 -7.79
N ASP A 73 5.69 -9.18 -7.40
CA ASP A 73 4.90 -10.37 -7.08
C ASP A 73 4.11 -10.21 -5.79
N SER A 74 4.72 -9.60 -4.77
CA SER A 74 4.01 -9.26 -3.54
C SER A 74 2.89 -8.25 -3.80
N ALA A 75 3.14 -7.24 -4.64
CA ALA A 75 2.12 -6.25 -5.00
C ALA A 75 0.90 -6.91 -5.64
N ARG A 76 1.12 -7.84 -6.58
CA ARG A 76 0.06 -8.61 -7.23
C ARG A 76 -0.69 -9.51 -6.23
N LYS A 77 0.03 -10.24 -5.37
CA LYS A 77 -0.57 -11.13 -4.35
C LYS A 77 -1.42 -10.36 -3.35
N ILE A 78 -0.92 -9.23 -2.86
CA ILE A 78 -1.66 -8.37 -1.93
C ILE A 78 -2.91 -7.83 -2.62
N ALA A 79 -2.80 -7.30 -3.84
CA ALA A 79 -3.95 -6.77 -4.57
C ALA A 79 -5.03 -7.83 -4.85
N MET A 80 -4.63 -9.09 -5.06
CA MET A 80 -5.58 -10.21 -5.22
C MET A 80 -6.29 -10.59 -3.93
N ALA A 81 -5.65 -10.38 -2.78
CA ALA A 81 -6.21 -10.72 -1.46
C ALA A 81 -7.09 -9.60 -0.89
N LEU A 82 -6.88 -8.36 -1.34
CA LEU A 82 -7.73 -7.24 -0.95
C LEU A 82 -9.08 -7.35 -1.67
N GLY A 83 -10.14 -7.30 -0.88
CA GLY A 83 -11.51 -7.28 -1.42
C GLY A 83 -11.93 -5.89 -1.86
N ASP A 84 -13.18 -5.79 -2.31
CA ASP A 84 -13.77 -4.52 -2.75
C ASP A 84 -13.72 -3.46 -1.64
N ALA A 85 -13.08 -2.35 -1.98
CA ALA A 85 -13.01 -1.17 -1.12
C ALA A 85 -14.18 -0.19 -1.38
N GLY A 86 -15.32 -0.68 -1.87
CA GLY A 86 -16.52 0.14 -2.11
C GLY A 86 -16.43 1.03 -3.35
N ASN A 87 -15.55 0.71 -4.30
CA ASN A 87 -15.34 1.50 -5.50
C ASN A 87 -16.05 0.88 -6.71
N GLY A 88 -16.46 1.73 -7.61
CA GLY A 88 -17.01 1.27 -8.89
C GLY A 88 -15.96 0.46 -9.68
N ILE A 89 -16.42 -0.58 -10.38
CA ILE A 89 -15.57 -1.39 -11.25
C ILE A 89 -15.27 -0.58 -12.53
N PRO A 90 -13.99 -0.32 -12.87
CA PRO A 90 -13.63 0.42 -14.07
C PRO A 90 -13.72 -0.47 -15.33
N ARG A 91 -14.94 -0.81 -15.73
CA ARG A 91 -15.23 -1.77 -16.82
C ARG A 91 -14.57 -1.42 -18.15
N ASP A 92 -14.55 -0.13 -18.50
CA ASP A 92 -13.89 0.31 -19.74
C ASP A 92 -12.39 0.05 -19.73
N LEU A 93 -11.74 0.22 -18.58
CA LEU A 93 -10.33 -0.03 -18.39
C LEU A 93 -10.02 -1.53 -18.44
N ILE A 94 -10.86 -2.35 -17.83
CA ILE A 94 -10.75 -3.81 -17.88
C ILE A 94 -10.85 -4.29 -19.32
N LYS A 95 -11.90 -3.90 -20.05
CA LYS A 95 -12.07 -4.24 -21.45
C LYS A 95 -10.88 -3.80 -22.32
N TYR A 96 -10.36 -2.61 -22.08
CA TYR A 96 -9.16 -2.12 -22.76
C TYR A 96 -7.95 -3.03 -22.51
N TYR A 97 -7.71 -3.49 -21.28
CA TYR A 97 -6.58 -4.36 -20.97
C TYR A 97 -6.75 -5.78 -21.53
N GLU A 98 -7.95 -6.32 -21.52
CA GLU A 98 -8.24 -7.63 -22.11
C GLU A 98 -7.98 -7.65 -23.61
N THR A 99 -8.31 -6.55 -24.30
CA THR A 99 -8.10 -6.43 -25.75
C THR A 99 -6.66 -6.09 -26.14
N THR A 100 -5.95 -5.30 -25.33
CA THR A 100 -4.60 -4.78 -25.70
C THR A 100 -3.46 -5.58 -25.10
N VAL A 101 -3.69 -6.34 -24.04
CA VAL A 101 -2.66 -7.16 -23.38
C VAL A 101 -2.96 -8.64 -23.57
N ARG A 102 -4.02 -9.15 -22.97
CA ARG A 102 -4.52 -10.51 -23.13
C ARG A 102 -5.82 -10.71 -22.34
N GLU A 103 -6.63 -11.68 -22.76
CA GLU A 103 -7.71 -12.21 -21.95
C GLU A 103 -7.18 -12.76 -20.61
N ASN A 104 -7.97 -12.63 -19.57
CA ASN A 104 -7.61 -13.06 -18.20
C ASN A 104 -6.32 -12.39 -17.65
N TYR A 105 -6.03 -11.16 -18.04
CA TYR A 105 -4.92 -10.41 -17.47
C TYR A 105 -5.14 -10.23 -15.96
N SER A 106 -4.14 -10.58 -15.15
CA SER A 106 -4.28 -10.60 -13.68
C SER A 106 -4.66 -9.24 -13.08
N LEU A 107 -4.32 -8.15 -13.74
CA LEU A 107 -4.74 -6.81 -13.33
C LEU A 107 -6.26 -6.62 -13.50
N CYS A 108 -6.88 -7.22 -14.50
CA CYS A 108 -8.33 -7.14 -14.71
C CYS A 108 -9.08 -7.75 -13.51
N ARG A 109 -8.62 -8.92 -13.02
CA ARG A 109 -9.20 -9.56 -11.84
C ARG A 109 -9.13 -8.71 -10.58
N THR A 110 -8.02 -7.99 -10.35
CA THR A 110 -7.91 -7.12 -9.18
C THR A 110 -8.75 -5.86 -9.34
N LEU A 111 -8.90 -5.35 -10.57
CA LEU A 111 -9.76 -4.21 -10.88
C LEU A 111 -11.25 -4.53 -10.74
N GLU A 112 -11.66 -5.78 -10.96
CA GLU A 112 -13.02 -6.26 -10.64
C GLU A 112 -13.33 -6.12 -9.15
N ASN A 113 -12.32 -6.24 -8.29
CA ASN A 113 -12.40 -6.00 -6.86
C ASN A 113 -12.11 -4.54 -6.47
N GLY A 114 -12.05 -3.60 -7.43
CA GLY A 114 -11.78 -2.19 -7.17
C GLY A 114 -10.34 -1.88 -6.72
N VAL A 115 -9.42 -2.85 -6.80
CA VAL A 115 -8.03 -2.73 -6.38
C VAL A 115 -7.10 -2.83 -7.57
N ALA A 116 -6.17 -1.89 -7.68
CA ALA A 116 -5.10 -1.96 -8.69
C ALA A 116 -3.78 -2.42 -8.09
N TYR A 117 -2.88 -2.96 -8.92
CA TYR A 117 -1.47 -3.04 -8.58
C TYR A 117 -0.61 -2.34 -9.63
N HIS A 118 0.48 -1.72 -9.17
CA HIS A 118 1.38 -0.94 -10.02
C HIS A 118 2.84 -1.28 -9.74
N HIS A 119 3.59 -1.56 -10.79
CA HIS A 119 5.04 -1.78 -10.74
C HIS A 119 5.71 -1.52 -12.09
N GLY A 120 7.02 -1.36 -12.11
CA GLY A 120 7.79 -1.02 -13.30
C GLY A 120 7.76 -2.04 -14.44
N LYS A 121 7.40 -3.28 -14.16
CA LYS A 121 7.31 -4.36 -15.17
C LYS A 121 5.99 -4.35 -15.96
N LEU A 122 5.01 -3.51 -15.60
CA LEU A 122 3.79 -3.35 -16.40
C LEU A 122 4.12 -2.66 -17.73
N PRO A 123 3.44 -3.02 -18.84
CA PRO A 123 3.57 -2.31 -20.12
C PRO A 123 3.31 -0.82 -19.96
N MET A 124 4.02 0.01 -20.72
CA MET A 124 3.94 1.47 -20.55
C MET A 124 2.52 2.03 -20.74
N HIS A 125 1.77 1.52 -21.73
CA HIS A 125 0.40 1.93 -21.98
C HIS A 125 -0.54 1.56 -20.82
N VAL A 126 -0.32 0.39 -20.19
CA VAL A 126 -1.07 -0.05 -18.99
C VAL A 126 -0.76 0.89 -17.82
N ARG A 127 0.51 1.20 -17.58
CA ARG A 127 0.90 2.10 -16.50
C ARG A 127 0.24 3.48 -16.66
N ARG A 128 0.36 4.09 -17.82
CA ARG A 128 -0.20 5.43 -18.10
C ARG A 128 -1.72 5.49 -17.93
N THR A 129 -2.43 4.49 -18.47
CA THR A 129 -3.89 4.46 -18.34
C THR A 129 -4.34 4.17 -16.92
N LEU A 130 -3.61 3.31 -16.19
CA LEU A 130 -3.85 3.04 -14.78
C LEU A 130 -3.61 4.26 -13.91
N GLU A 131 -2.49 4.95 -14.09
CA GLU A 131 -2.13 6.18 -13.39
C GLU A 131 -3.17 7.28 -13.60
N LYS A 132 -3.66 7.42 -14.83
CA LYS A 132 -4.76 8.33 -15.14
C LYS A 132 -6.05 7.94 -14.40
N ALA A 133 -6.43 6.67 -14.40
CA ALA A 133 -7.63 6.20 -13.73
C ALA A 133 -7.57 6.42 -12.20
N ILE A 134 -6.38 6.26 -11.59
CA ILE A 134 -6.16 6.57 -10.18
C ILE A 134 -6.25 8.09 -9.93
N ALA A 135 -5.62 8.90 -10.77
CA ALA A 135 -5.67 10.37 -10.65
C ALA A 135 -7.11 10.90 -10.81
N ASP A 136 -7.89 10.29 -11.69
CA ASP A 136 -9.32 10.59 -11.93
C ASP A 136 -10.24 10.00 -10.83
N LYS A 137 -9.68 9.39 -9.77
CA LYS A 137 -10.40 8.76 -8.66
C LYS A 137 -11.37 7.63 -9.08
N LYS A 138 -11.13 6.99 -10.21
CA LYS A 138 -11.87 5.80 -10.64
C LYS A 138 -11.41 4.54 -9.92
N ILE A 139 -10.21 4.57 -9.34
CA ILE A 139 -9.61 3.51 -8.55
C ILE A 139 -9.07 4.15 -7.28
N ASN A 140 -9.54 3.70 -6.13
CA ASN A 140 -9.16 4.31 -4.86
C ASN A 140 -8.04 3.56 -4.14
N THR A 141 -7.91 2.26 -4.35
CA THR A 141 -6.86 1.47 -3.69
C THR A 141 -5.85 0.95 -4.72
N VAL A 142 -4.59 1.26 -4.52
CA VAL A 142 -3.49 0.76 -5.35
C VAL A 142 -2.37 0.17 -4.51
N VAL A 143 -1.98 -1.06 -4.84
CA VAL A 143 -0.81 -1.72 -4.27
C VAL A 143 0.38 -1.50 -5.20
N CYS A 144 1.46 -0.90 -4.70
CA CYS A 144 2.54 -0.48 -5.58
C CYS A 144 3.93 -0.70 -5.00
N THR A 145 4.91 -0.79 -5.90
CA THR A 145 6.33 -0.78 -5.56
C THR A 145 6.90 0.65 -5.60
N THR A 146 8.18 0.79 -5.30
CA THR A 146 8.91 2.09 -5.35
C THR A 146 8.78 2.82 -6.69
N THR A 147 8.43 2.14 -7.77
CA THR A 147 8.26 2.76 -9.09
C THR A 147 7.22 3.90 -9.10
N ILE A 148 6.21 3.81 -8.25
CA ILE A 148 5.20 4.87 -8.13
C ILE A 148 5.77 6.13 -7.45
N LEU A 149 6.90 5.98 -6.75
CA LEU A 149 7.59 7.10 -6.11
C LEU A 149 8.37 7.95 -7.11
N GLN A 150 8.74 7.37 -8.25
CA GLN A 150 9.58 7.96 -9.27
C GLN A 150 8.71 8.47 -10.43
N GLY A 151 8.21 9.68 -10.32
CA GLY A 151 7.63 10.40 -11.47
C GLY A 151 6.11 10.44 -11.57
N VAL A 152 5.36 9.68 -10.78
CA VAL A 152 3.90 9.74 -10.81
C VAL A 152 3.36 10.49 -9.62
N ASN A 153 2.59 11.53 -9.90
CA ASN A 153 2.02 12.38 -8.87
C ASN A 153 0.63 11.86 -8.48
N LEU A 154 0.58 10.67 -7.85
CA LEU A 154 -0.69 10.12 -7.36
C LEU A 154 -1.01 10.68 -5.97
N PRO A 155 -2.13 11.39 -5.83
CA PRO A 155 -2.60 11.82 -4.52
C PRO A 155 -3.10 10.61 -3.74
N ALA A 156 -2.75 10.52 -2.46
CA ALA A 156 -3.32 9.54 -1.56
C ALA A 156 -3.67 10.20 -0.23
N GLN A 157 -4.76 9.78 0.36
CA GLN A 157 -5.14 10.19 1.71
C GLN A 157 -4.47 9.27 2.73
N ASN A 158 -4.35 7.98 2.41
CA ASN A 158 -3.72 6.99 3.26
C ASN A 158 -2.56 6.30 2.53
N VAL A 159 -1.46 6.08 3.25
CA VAL A 159 -0.33 5.29 2.78
C VAL A 159 -0.06 4.18 3.79
N PHE A 160 -0.24 2.93 3.35
CA PHE A 160 0.00 1.74 4.14
C PHE A 160 1.36 1.15 3.79
N ILE A 161 2.29 1.15 4.74
CA ILE A 161 3.62 0.58 4.59
C ILE A 161 3.65 -0.72 5.39
N ILE A 162 3.43 -1.82 4.70
CA ILE A 162 3.31 -3.14 5.32
C ILE A 162 4.68 -3.69 5.69
N ASN A 163 5.64 -3.51 4.79
CA ASN A 163 7.01 -3.95 4.98
C ASN A 163 7.97 -2.89 4.40
N PRO A 164 8.73 -2.19 5.25
CA PRO A 164 9.64 -1.13 4.81
C PRO A 164 10.94 -1.64 4.17
N HIS A 165 11.02 -2.92 3.77
CA HIS A 165 12.20 -3.51 3.16
C HIS A 165 12.14 -3.49 1.64
N LEU A 166 13.26 -3.19 1.01
CA LEU A 166 13.51 -3.34 -0.42
C LEU A 166 14.28 -4.63 -0.69
N TYR A 167 13.81 -5.42 -1.65
CA TYR A 167 14.60 -6.52 -2.18
C TYR A 167 15.51 -6.01 -3.29
N ILE A 168 16.83 -6.11 -3.07
CA ILE A 168 17.82 -5.85 -4.10
C ILE A 168 17.98 -7.15 -4.90
N GLN A 169 17.76 -7.09 -6.23
CA GLN A 169 18.02 -8.24 -7.10
C GLN A 169 19.50 -8.65 -6.97
N ASN A 170 19.73 -9.95 -6.76
CA ASN A 170 21.06 -10.59 -6.66
C ASN A 170 21.83 -10.41 -5.33
N LYS A 171 21.21 -9.97 -4.27
CA LYS A 171 21.75 -10.08 -2.92
C LYS A 171 20.72 -10.70 -2.01
N ASP A 172 21.11 -11.65 -1.19
CA ASP A 172 20.28 -12.24 -0.12
C ASP A 172 19.90 -11.21 0.97
N ASP A 173 20.36 -9.98 0.82
CA ASP A 173 20.12 -8.88 1.73
C ASP A 173 18.89 -8.07 1.30
N SER A 174 17.92 -8.02 2.19
CA SER A 174 16.87 -6.99 2.14
C SER A 174 17.41 -5.70 2.77
N SER A 175 17.51 -4.62 2.02
CA SER A 175 17.77 -3.31 2.61
C SER A 175 16.47 -2.66 3.07
N GLU A 176 16.51 -1.98 4.20
CA GLU A 176 15.39 -1.11 4.59
C GLU A 176 15.23 0.04 3.59
N LEU A 177 13.99 0.54 3.47
CA LEU A 177 13.72 1.77 2.74
C LEU A 177 14.62 2.88 3.29
N THR A 178 15.32 3.55 2.41
CA THR A 178 16.11 4.73 2.78
C THR A 178 15.20 5.82 3.35
N ASN A 179 15.77 6.70 4.17
CA ASN A 179 15.03 7.87 4.69
C ASN A 179 14.41 8.70 3.55
N TYR A 180 15.08 8.78 2.39
CA TYR A 180 14.57 9.47 1.20
C TYR A 180 13.33 8.77 0.62
N GLU A 181 13.36 7.46 0.44
CA GLU A 181 12.23 6.68 -0.06
C GLU A 181 11.05 6.72 0.91
N MET A 182 11.33 6.58 2.20
CA MET A 182 10.33 6.71 3.26
C MET A 182 9.70 8.12 3.27
N ALA A 183 10.51 9.16 3.14
CA ALA A 183 10.02 10.54 3.04
C ALA A 183 9.15 10.75 1.80
N ASN A 184 9.53 10.16 0.65
CA ASN A 184 8.75 10.21 -0.58
C ASN A 184 7.39 9.48 -0.43
N LEU A 185 7.36 8.32 0.21
CA LEU A 185 6.10 7.61 0.52
C LEU A 185 5.21 8.47 1.44
N ARG A 186 5.77 8.98 2.52
CA ARG A 186 5.05 9.85 3.46
C ARG A 186 4.57 11.15 2.81
N GLY A 187 5.34 11.71 1.90
CA GLY A 187 4.97 12.91 1.14
C GLY A 187 3.83 12.69 0.13
N ARG A 188 3.39 11.45 -0.08
CA ARG A 188 2.19 11.11 -0.86
C ARG A 188 0.92 11.16 -0.04
N ALA A 189 1.01 11.00 1.27
CA ALA A 189 -0.12 11.14 2.18
C ALA A 189 -0.36 12.63 2.51
N GLY A 190 -1.57 13.11 2.26
CA GLY A 190 -1.99 14.46 2.61
C GLY A 190 -1.22 15.57 1.88
N ARG A 191 -1.71 16.01 0.76
CA ARG A 191 -1.12 17.15 0.05
C ARG A 191 -1.54 18.46 0.67
N LEU A 192 -0.53 19.33 0.93
CA LEU A 192 -0.78 20.73 1.20
C LEU A 192 -1.74 21.30 0.14
N LEU A 193 -2.84 21.90 0.56
CA LEU A 193 -3.89 22.50 -0.26
C LEU A 193 -4.97 21.54 -0.83
N LYS A 194 -4.85 20.21 -0.71
CA LYS A 194 -5.90 19.27 -1.13
C LYS A 194 -6.46 18.44 0.02
N ASP A 195 -5.61 18.07 0.97
CA ASP A 195 -6.01 17.28 2.13
C ASP A 195 -5.43 17.94 3.39
N TYR A 196 -6.29 18.36 4.31
CA TYR A 196 -5.88 19.02 5.56
C TYR A 196 -5.18 18.07 6.54
N ILE A 197 -5.41 16.76 6.41
CA ILE A 197 -4.84 15.72 7.28
C ILE A 197 -4.42 14.54 6.41
N GLY A 198 -3.12 14.29 6.32
CA GLY A 198 -2.58 13.03 5.80
C GLY A 198 -2.51 11.99 6.92
N ARG A 199 -3.05 10.81 6.69
CA ARG A 199 -3.01 9.66 7.61
C ARG A 199 -2.05 8.57 7.14
#